data_0b028ae936d5d377be32656fd68654e4
#
_entry.id   0b028ae936d5d377be32656fd68654e4
#
_cell.length_a   1.000
_cell.length_b   1.000
_cell.length_c   1.000
_cell.angle_alpha   90.00
_cell.angle_beta   90.00
_cell.angle_gamma   90.00
#
_symmetry.space_group_name_H-M   'P 1'
#
loop_
_entity.id
_entity.type
_entity.pdbx_description
1 polymer ?
#
loop_
_entity_poly.entity_id
_entity_poly.type
_entity_poly.pdbx_seq_one_letter_code
_entity_poly.pdbx_strand_id
1 'polypeptide(L)'
;TISAFSIFFTSAGFLLATAPAIASILALMSAPTDAESVAIYHTADEVAAAINEYINSHPLSRSLHANPAWTESRPHLRYPDSQRKHSLTAATLIGPGRIPVPPLVFLEEGKSLISILYLSTDLCGHVGIIHGGLLATLLDEGLARCGFSALPNKIGVTANLNINYRNPAPAGSYVVLKAEMTQVQGRKVWVKGRIELLGDTVEPGKLLVEAEGLFIEPKYAKVCALLTVDVFCAWDSLLTEFQSLPKLFANQTK
;
A
#
# COMPACT_ATOMS: atom_id res chain seq x y z
N THR A 1 38.05 -21.26 -26.74
CA THR A 1 37.75 -19.79 -26.90
C THR A 1 36.32 -19.53 -27.30
N ILE A 2 35.74 -20.29 -28.24
CA ILE A 2 34.34 -20.11 -28.68
C ILE A 2 33.33 -20.35 -27.53
N SER A 3 33.56 -21.34 -26.67
CA SER A 3 32.68 -21.65 -25.54
C SER A 3 32.67 -20.55 -24.47
N ALA A 4 33.78 -19.91 -24.17
CA ALA A 4 33.88 -18.83 -23.22
C ALA A 4 33.12 -17.57 -23.72
N PHE A 5 33.26 -17.24 -25.01
CA PHE A 5 32.50 -16.14 -25.64
C PHE A 5 30.99 -16.43 -25.63
N SER A 6 30.57 -17.64 -25.96
CA SER A 6 29.15 -18.01 -25.94
C SER A 6 28.56 -17.90 -24.55
N ILE A 7 29.24 -18.39 -23.53
CA ILE A 7 28.79 -18.26 -22.13
C ILE A 7 28.69 -16.79 -21.74
N PHE A 8 29.70 -15.97 -22.07
CA PHE A 8 29.68 -14.54 -21.77
C PHE A 8 28.50 -13.82 -22.40
N PHE A 9 28.28 -14.00 -23.70
CA PHE A 9 27.17 -13.32 -24.39
C PHE A 9 25.79 -13.85 -23.96
N THR A 10 25.65 -15.15 -23.65
CA THR A 10 24.41 -15.69 -23.12
C THR A 10 24.12 -15.14 -21.73
N SER A 11 25.10 -15.06 -20.85
CA SER A 11 24.97 -14.49 -19.51
C SER A 11 24.67 -12.99 -19.56
N ALA A 12 25.38 -12.24 -20.41
CA ALA A 12 25.16 -10.83 -20.60
C ALA A 12 23.77 -10.54 -21.17
N GLY A 13 23.33 -11.31 -22.18
CA GLY A 13 22.00 -11.20 -22.75
C GLY A 13 20.88 -11.52 -21.75
N PHE A 14 21.08 -12.57 -20.94
CA PHE A 14 20.15 -12.92 -19.86
C PHE A 14 20.06 -11.81 -18.79
N LEU A 15 21.20 -11.27 -18.35
CA LEU A 15 21.24 -10.17 -17.37
C LEU A 15 20.55 -8.90 -17.91
N LEU A 16 20.80 -8.54 -19.17
CA LEU A 16 20.14 -7.39 -19.81
C LEU A 16 18.64 -7.61 -19.95
N ALA A 17 18.19 -8.79 -20.31
CA ALA A 17 16.77 -9.13 -20.46
C ALA A 17 16.03 -9.16 -19.11
N THR A 18 16.70 -9.58 -18.03
CA THR A 18 16.10 -9.69 -16.69
C THR A 18 16.26 -8.41 -15.85
N ALA A 19 17.16 -7.50 -16.20
CA ALA A 19 17.44 -6.28 -15.45
C ALA A 19 16.20 -5.44 -15.09
N PRO A 20 15.21 -5.21 -15.98
CA PRO A 20 14.01 -4.47 -15.61
C PRO A 20 13.16 -5.17 -14.54
N ALA A 21 13.05 -6.50 -14.61
CA ALA A 21 12.32 -7.28 -13.62
C ALA A 21 13.02 -7.28 -12.25
N ILE A 22 14.34 -7.44 -12.25
CA ILE A 22 15.18 -7.37 -11.04
C ILE A 22 15.10 -5.99 -10.41
N ALA A 23 15.18 -4.91 -11.19
CA ALA A 23 15.06 -3.54 -10.68
C ALA A 23 13.70 -3.30 -10.01
N SER A 24 12.61 -3.83 -10.58
CA SER A 24 11.27 -3.74 -9.99
C SER A 24 11.16 -4.52 -8.68
N ILE A 25 11.77 -5.69 -8.59
CA ILE A 25 11.81 -6.51 -7.37
C ILE A 25 12.64 -5.80 -6.28
N LEU A 26 13.82 -5.32 -6.60
CA LEU A 26 14.67 -4.57 -5.67
C LEU A 26 13.99 -3.31 -5.15
N ALA A 27 13.30 -2.56 -6.02
CA ALA A 27 12.51 -1.40 -5.63
C ALA A 27 11.37 -1.77 -4.66
N LEU A 28 10.74 -2.92 -4.83
CA LEU A 28 9.70 -3.41 -3.93
C LEU A 28 10.27 -3.84 -2.58
N MET A 29 11.45 -4.47 -2.57
CA MET A 29 12.15 -4.88 -1.34
C MET A 29 12.70 -3.70 -0.55
N SER A 30 13.05 -2.60 -1.23
CA SER A 30 13.49 -1.34 -0.61
C SER A 30 12.33 -0.39 -0.28
N ALA A 31 11.07 -0.87 -0.37
CA ALA A 31 9.92 -0.06 -0.02
C ALA A 31 9.96 0.36 1.45
N PRO A 32 9.63 1.63 1.76
CA PRO A 32 9.61 2.12 3.13
C PRO A 32 8.73 1.27 4.04
N THR A 33 9.14 1.09 5.28
CA THR A 33 8.33 0.49 6.34
C THR A 33 7.11 1.37 6.66
N ASP A 34 6.18 0.86 7.45
CA ASP A 34 5.01 1.64 7.88
C ASP A 34 5.44 2.91 8.62
N ALA A 35 6.37 2.83 9.58
CA ALA A 35 6.89 3.99 10.32
C ALA A 35 7.63 4.98 9.41
N GLU A 36 8.49 4.49 8.51
CA GLU A 36 9.19 5.35 7.54
C GLU A 36 8.20 6.06 6.62
N SER A 37 7.09 5.42 6.23
CA SER A 37 6.07 6.03 5.38
C SER A 37 5.42 7.27 6.01
N VAL A 38 5.36 7.34 7.32
CA VAL A 38 4.90 8.52 8.05
C VAL A 38 5.98 9.60 8.09
N ALA A 39 7.23 9.20 8.37
CA ALA A 39 8.36 10.12 8.51
C ALA A 39 8.76 10.82 7.21
N ILE A 40 8.63 10.16 6.06
CA ILE A 40 8.97 10.74 4.74
C ILE A 40 7.88 11.68 4.20
N TYR A 41 6.72 11.78 4.85
CA TYR A 41 5.66 12.65 4.38
C TYR A 41 5.97 14.12 4.68
N HIS A 42 5.98 14.94 3.65
CA HIS A 42 6.06 16.40 3.74
C HIS A 42 4.85 17.02 3.05
N THR A 43 4.25 18.03 3.70
CA THR A 43 3.10 18.75 3.15
C THR A 43 3.52 19.58 1.94
N ALA A 44 2.69 19.56 0.89
CA ALA A 44 3.01 20.26 -0.36
C ALA A 44 2.77 21.77 -0.28
N ASP A 45 1.79 22.19 0.52
CA ASP A 45 1.35 23.57 0.68
C ASP A 45 0.69 23.80 2.05
N GLU A 46 0.28 25.03 2.33
CA GLU A 46 -0.35 25.42 3.61
C GLU A 46 -1.70 24.74 3.85
N VAL A 47 -2.47 24.46 2.79
CA VAL A 47 -3.76 23.78 2.89
C VAL A 47 -3.54 22.33 3.29
N ALA A 48 -2.61 21.64 2.63
CA ALA A 48 -2.20 20.28 3.00
C ALA A 48 -1.63 20.24 4.43
N ALA A 49 -0.88 21.26 4.84
CA ALA A 49 -0.35 21.36 6.21
C ALA A 49 -1.48 21.48 7.24
N ALA A 50 -2.46 22.32 7.03
CA ALA A 50 -3.61 22.50 7.92
C ALA A 50 -4.46 21.22 8.01
N ILE A 51 -4.71 20.56 6.87
CA ILE A 51 -5.45 19.28 6.84
C ILE A 51 -4.68 18.19 7.58
N ASN A 52 -3.37 18.08 7.35
CA ASN A 52 -2.53 17.10 8.03
C ASN A 52 -2.49 17.33 9.54
N GLU A 53 -2.37 18.56 9.98
CA GLU A 53 -2.39 18.94 11.39
C GLU A 53 -3.73 18.57 12.04
N TYR A 54 -4.86 18.89 11.37
CA TYR A 54 -6.18 18.51 11.87
C TYR A 54 -6.29 16.98 12.04
N ILE A 55 -5.87 16.19 11.04
CA ILE A 55 -5.92 14.73 11.10
C ILE A 55 -5.07 14.20 12.27
N ASN A 56 -3.85 14.70 12.45
CA ASN A 56 -2.94 14.24 13.50
C ASN A 56 -3.40 14.66 14.90
N SER A 57 -3.94 15.88 15.05
CA SER A 57 -4.40 16.42 16.33
C SER A 57 -5.79 15.93 16.74
N HIS A 58 -6.51 15.25 15.84
CA HIS A 58 -7.86 14.76 16.11
C HIS A 58 -7.88 13.77 17.29
N PRO A 59 -8.90 13.82 18.19
CA PRO A 59 -8.98 12.92 19.35
C PRO A 59 -8.89 11.43 19.01
N LEU A 60 -9.49 11.02 17.89
CA LEU A 60 -9.39 9.62 17.38
C LEU A 60 -7.94 9.26 17.05
N SER A 61 -7.21 10.10 16.29
CA SER A 61 -5.80 9.84 15.95
C SER A 61 -4.94 9.76 17.19
N ARG A 62 -5.10 10.67 18.14
CA ARG A 62 -4.38 10.66 19.41
C ARG A 62 -4.63 9.39 20.23
N SER A 63 -5.88 8.91 20.27
CA SER A 63 -6.22 7.68 20.99
C SER A 63 -5.58 6.45 20.34
N LEU A 64 -5.50 6.42 19.01
CA LEU A 64 -4.86 5.33 18.26
C LEU A 64 -3.34 5.35 18.41
N HIS A 65 -2.70 6.54 18.36
CA HIS A 65 -1.27 6.69 18.64
C HIS A 65 -0.86 6.23 20.03
N ALA A 66 -1.71 6.46 21.03
CA ALA A 66 -1.44 6.06 22.42
C ALA A 66 -1.56 4.54 22.65
N ASN A 67 -2.14 3.80 21.71
CA ASN A 67 -2.38 2.36 21.84
C ASN A 67 -1.37 1.56 21.00
N PRO A 68 -0.44 0.82 21.62
CA PRO A 68 0.63 0.08 20.93
C PRO A 68 0.13 -1.09 20.06
N ALA A 69 -1.15 -1.46 20.14
CA ALA A 69 -1.75 -2.47 19.27
C ALA A 69 -1.92 -1.97 17.83
N TRP A 70 -1.89 -0.66 17.59
CA TRP A 70 -2.08 -0.05 16.31
C TRP A 70 -0.75 0.38 15.68
N THR A 71 -0.54 -0.01 14.45
CA THR A 71 0.59 0.44 13.63
C THR A 71 0.12 1.55 12.70
N GLU A 72 0.76 2.71 12.82
CA GLU A 72 0.50 3.86 11.96
C GLU A 72 1.26 3.76 10.64
N SER A 73 0.64 4.21 9.55
CA SER A 73 1.28 4.25 8.22
C SER A 73 0.61 5.23 7.27
N ARG A 74 1.35 5.60 6.20
CA ARG A 74 0.82 6.22 4.98
C ARG A 74 1.06 5.28 3.80
N PRO A 75 0.15 4.33 3.54
CA PRO A 75 0.38 3.22 2.60
C PRO A 75 0.76 3.66 1.19
N HIS A 76 0.22 4.77 0.72
CA HIS A 76 0.50 5.32 -0.61
C HIS A 76 1.97 5.71 -0.79
N LEU A 77 2.68 6.06 0.30
CA LEU A 77 4.09 6.42 0.27
C LEU A 77 5.04 5.22 0.34
N ARG A 78 4.51 4.02 0.57
CA ARG A 78 5.29 2.78 0.52
C ARG A 78 5.54 2.26 -0.88
N TYR A 79 4.76 2.75 -1.87
CA TYR A 79 5.00 2.37 -3.27
C TYR A 79 6.27 3.04 -3.79
N PRO A 80 7.17 2.30 -4.48
CA PRO A 80 8.25 2.90 -5.24
C PRO A 80 7.72 3.93 -6.23
N ASP A 81 8.44 5.02 -6.45
CA ASP A 81 8.00 6.12 -7.32
C ASP A 81 7.65 5.66 -8.74
N SER A 82 8.40 4.67 -9.26
CA SER A 82 8.15 4.07 -10.57
C SER A 82 6.78 3.39 -10.69
N GLN A 83 6.25 2.84 -9.59
CA GLN A 83 4.95 2.18 -9.53
C GLN A 83 3.85 3.15 -9.09
N ARG A 84 4.15 4.01 -8.10
CA ARG A 84 3.20 4.96 -7.52
C ARG A 84 2.57 5.86 -8.59
N LYS A 85 3.35 6.38 -9.55
CA LYS A 85 2.88 7.26 -10.62
C LYS A 85 1.78 6.63 -11.51
N HIS A 86 1.64 5.33 -11.51
CA HIS A 86 0.62 4.59 -12.25
C HIS A 86 -0.56 4.14 -11.36
N SER A 87 -0.56 4.50 -10.08
CA SER A 87 -1.63 4.15 -9.15
C SER A 87 -2.75 5.19 -9.19
N LEU A 88 -3.99 4.71 -9.25
CA LEU A 88 -5.18 5.56 -9.17
C LEU A 88 -5.20 6.34 -7.87
N THR A 89 -5.05 5.65 -6.75
CA THR A 89 -5.25 6.20 -5.39
C THR A 89 -3.99 6.82 -4.82
N ALA A 90 -2.80 6.26 -5.13
CA ALA A 90 -1.54 6.79 -4.63
C ALA A 90 -0.93 7.92 -5.48
N ALA A 91 -1.48 8.20 -6.68
CA ALA A 91 -1.03 9.27 -7.56
C ALA A 91 -2.18 10.07 -8.18
N THR A 92 -3.05 9.46 -9.02
CA THR A 92 -4.03 10.20 -9.80
C THR A 92 -5.02 10.98 -8.93
N LEU A 93 -5.46 10.39 -7.83
CA LEU A 93 -6.39 11.02 -6.88
C LEU A 93 -5.69 11.86 -5.79
N ILE A 94 -4.37 11.88 -5.73
CA ILE A 94 -3.62 12.70 -4.77
C ILE A 94 -3.38 14.11 -5.35
N GLY A 95 -3.52 15.12 -4.53
CA GLY A 95 -3.19 16.51 -4.84
C GLY A 95 -4.27 17.52 -4.49
N PRO A 96 -3.99 18.80 -4.73
CA PRO A 96 -4.93 19.91 -4.47
C PRO A 96 -6.26 19.68 -5.18
N GLY A 97 -7.36 20.04 -4.53
CA GLY A 97 -8.73 19.85 -5.04
C GLY A 97 -9.24 18.39 -4.96
N ARG A 98 -8.37 17.41 -4.74
CA ARG A 98 -8.69 15.96 -4.70
C ARG A 98 -8.47 15.40 -3.29
N ILE A 99 -7.45 14.57 -3.09
CA ILE A 99 -6.99 14.09 -1.77
C ILE A 99 -5.65 14.79 -1.49
N PRO A 100 -5.64 15.94 -0.77
CA PRO A 100 -4.42 16.76 -0.65
C PRO A 100 -3.37 16.11 0.25
N VAL A 101 -3.81 15.25 1.17
CA VAL A 101 -2.96 14.54 2.13
C VAL A 101 -3.18 13.05 1.97
N PRO A 102 -2.13 12.25 1.75
CA PRO A 102 -2.26 10.79 1.71
C PRO A 102 -2.92 10.26 2.98
N PRO A 103 -3.82 9.26 2.87
CA PRO A 103 -4.56 8.72 4.01
C PRO A 103 -3.64 8.34 5.18
N LEU A 104 -4.02 8.75 6.39
CA LEU A 104 -3.41 8.26 7.63
C LEU A 104 -4.12 6.99 8.04
N VAL A 105 -3.37 5.89 8.13
CA VAL A 105 -3.91 4.56 8.38
C VAL A 105 -3.34 3.98 9.65
N PHE A 106 -4.21 3.45 10.48
CA PHE A 106 -3.88 2.67 11.67
C PHE A 106 -4.36 1.24 11.44
N LEU A 107 -3.46 0.27 11.61
CA LEU A 107 -3.73 -1.15 11.41
C LEU A 107 -3.49 -1.91 12.72
N GLU A 108 -4.50 -2.60 13.21
CA GLU A 108 -4.37 -3.68 14.18
C GLU A 108 -4.30 -5.00 13.40
N GLU A 109 -3.08 -5.55 13.29
CA GLU A 109 -2.80 -6.67 12.38
C GLU A 109 -3.71 -7.87 12.63
N GLY A 110 -4.35 -8.36 11.56
CA GLY A 110 -5.26 -9.50 11.61
C GLY A 110 -6.61 -9.21 12.28
N LYS A 111 -6.96 -7.96 12.56
CA LYS A 111 -8.23 -7.61 13.21
C LYS A 111 -8.96 -6.47 12.54
N SER A 112 -8.37 -5.27 12.54
CA SER A 112 -9.08 -4.07 12.15
C SER A 112 -8.17 -2.99 11.55
N LEU A 113 -8.78 -2.06 10.82
CA LEU A 113 -8.11 -0.93 10.19
C LEU A 113 -8.97 0.32 10.37
N ILE A 114 -8.31 1.44 10.65
CA ILE A 114 -8.91 2.77 10.64
C ILE A 114 -8.09 3.65 9.70
N SER A 115 -8.76 4.33 8.76
CA SER A 115 -8.11 5.27 7.83
C SER A 115 -8.82 6.60 7.87
N ILE A 116 -8.06 7.69 8.02
CA ILE A 116 -8.58 9.05 8.09
C ILE A 116 -8.13 9.82 6.85
N LEU A 117 -9.07 10.49 6.18
CA LEU A 117 -8.87 11.20 4.92
C LEU A 117 -9.63 12.52 4.90
N TYR A 118 -9.16 13.44 4.05
CA TYR A 118 -9.94 14.60 3.60
C TYR A 118 -10.28 14.44 2.11
N LEU A 119 -11.53 14.65 1.75
CA LEU A 119 -12.04 14.53 0.39
C LEU A 119 -12.48 15.91 -0.13
N SER A 120 -11.70 16.46 -1.07
CA SER A 120 -11.94 17.80 -1.62
C SER A 120 -13.03 17.82 -2.69
N THR A 121 -13.27 19.00 -3.26
CA THR A 121 -14.41 19.31 -4.14
C THR A 121 -14.30 18.74 -5.56
N ASP A 122 -13.08 18.48 -6.07
CA ASP A 122 -12.87 17.93 -7.42
C ASP A 122 -13.17 16.43 -7.51
N LEU A 123 -13.54 15.82 -6.37
CA LEU A 123 -13.92 14.40 -6.26
C LEU A 123 -15.43 14.17 -6.34
N CYS A 124 -16.19 15.20 -6.74
CA CYS A 124 -17.64 15.14 -6.80
C CYS A 124 -18.17 14.30 -7.97
N GLY A 125 -19.24 13.54 -7.71
CA GLY A 125 -20.10 12.95 -8.75
C GLY A 125 -21.29 13.85 -9.10
N HIS A 126 -21.80 14.56 -8.11
CA HIS A 126 -22.78 15.64 -8.21
C HIS A 126 -22.28 16.84 -7.43
N VAL A 127 -22.80 18.02 -7.73
CA VAL A 127 -22.40 19.26 -7.07
C VAL A 127 -22.46 19.11 -5.55
N GLY A 128 -21.32 19.28 -4.88
CA GLY A 128 -21.18 19.19 -3.42
C GLY A 128 -21.24 17.78 -2.83
N ILE A 129 -21.32 16.72 -3.66
CA ILE A 129 -21.42 15.33 -3.21
C ILE A 129 -20.28 14.49 -3.83
N ILE A 130 -19.50 13.86 -3.02
CA ILE A 130 -18.40 12.97 -3.43
C ILE A 130 -18.93 11.81 -4.29
N HIS A 131 -18.19 11.47 -5.34
CA HIS A 131 -18.53 10.42 -6.28
C HIS A 131 -18.63 9.06 -5.57
N GLY A 132 -19.76 8.35 -5.71
CA GLY A 132 -19.97 7.05 -5.07
C GLY A 132 -18.93 6.00 -5.45
N GLY A 133 -18.45 6.00 -6.70
CA GLY A 133 -17.37 5.12 -7.13
C GLY A 133 -16.05 5.37 -6.41
N LEU A 134 -15.76 6.62 -5.99
CA LEU A 134 -14.59 6.89 -5.15
C LEU A 134 -14.74 6.25 -3.78
N LEU A 135 -15.91 6.39 -3.15
CA LEU A 135 -16.16 5.74 -1.85
C LEU A 135 -16.05 4.22 -1.95
N ALA A 136 -16.49 3.63 -3.07
CA ALA A 136 -16.31 2.21 -3.37
C ALA A 136 -14.82 1.82 -3.49
N THR A 137 -14.02 2.64 -4.19
CA THR A 137 -12.57 2.43 -4.33
C THR A 137 -11.86 2.49 -2.98
N LEU A 138 -12.20 3.48 -2.14
CA LEU A 138 -11.63 3.61 -0.79
C LEU A 138 -11.98 2.40 0.09
N LEU A 139 -13.23 1.92 0.00
CA LEU A 139 -13.66 0.71 0.71
C LEU A 139 -12.92 -0.52 0.21
N ASP A 140 -12.80 -0.72 -1.11
CA ASP A 140 -12.07 -1.85 -1.67
C ASP A 140 -10.64 -1.92 -1.13
N GLU A 141 -9.90 -0.82 -1.20
CA GLU A 141 -8.52 -0.75 -0.70
C GLU A 141 -8.41 -0.90 0.83
N GLY A 142 -9.27 -0.22 1.57
CA GLY A 142 -9.26 -0.27 3.03
C GLY A 142 -9.58 -1.65 3.57
N LEU A 143 -10.62 -2.31 3.02
CA LEU A 143 -11.00 -3.67 3.39
C LEU A 143 -9.92 -4.68 2.97
N ALA A 144 -9.37 -4.54 1.75
CA ALA A 144 -8.27 -5.37 1.27
C ALA A 144 -7.06 -5.30 2.20
N ARG A 145 -6.64 -4.08 2.56
CA ARG A 145 -5.48 -3.87 3.44
C ARG A 145 -5.71 -4.47 4.84
N CYS A 146 -6.93 -4.36 5.38
CA CYS A 146 -7.31 -5.00 6.64
C CYS A 146 -7.19 -6.52 6.54
N GLY A 147 -7.78 -7.12 5.49
CA GLY A 147 -7.86 -8.56 5.34
C GLY A 147 -6.56 -9.23 4.91
N PHE A 148 -5.72 -8.58 4.08
CA PHE A 148 -4.49 -9.21 3.56
C PHE A 148 -3.49 -9.56 4.64
N SER A 149 -3.48 -8.83 5.76
CA SER A 149 -2.62 -9.13 6.91
C SER A 149 -2.85 -10.53 7.49
N ALA A 150 -4.07 -11.08 7.33
CA ALA A 150 -4.45 -12.41 7.81
C ALA A 150 -4.27 -13.53 6.77
N LEU A 151 -3.95 -13.20 5.52
CA LEU A 151 -3.68 -14.21 4.49
C LEU A 151 -2.27 -14.80 4.64
N PRO A 152 -2.05 -16.08 4.27
CA PRO A 152 -0.77 -16.77 4.45
C PRO A 152 0.44 -16.04 3.85
N ASN A 153 0.29 -15.46 2.64
CA ASN A 153 1.37 -14.71 1.98
C ASN A 153 1.10 -13.19 1.95
N LYS A 154 0.11 -12.70 2.71
CA LYS A 154 -0.27 -11.28 2.81
C LYS A 154 -0.59 -10.61 1.45
N ILE A 155 -0.99 -11.41 0.48
CA ILE A 155 -1.35 -10.99 -0.89
C ILE A 155 -2.74 -11.51 -1.20
N GLY A 156 -3.60 -10.64 -1.73
CA GLY A 156 -4.96 -11.02 -2.09
C GLY A 156 -5.47 -10.27 -3.32
N VAL A 157 -6.59 -10.73 -3.84
CA VAL A 157 -7.38 -10.06 -4.86
C VAL A 157 -8.81 -9.98 -4.40
N THR A 158 -9.50 -8.91 -4.76
CA THR A 158 -10.92 -8.74 -4.48
C THR A 158 -11.73 -9.71 -5.33
N ALA A 159 -12.48 -10.58 -4.67
CA ALA A 159 -13.34 -11.54 -5.34
C ALA A 159 -14.81 -11.10 -5.35
N ASN A 160 -15.22 -10.38 -4.31
CA ASN A 160 -16.55 -9.78 -4.21
C ASN A 160 -16.48 -8.55 -3.32
N LEU A 161 -17.24 -7.52 -3.68
CA LEU A 161 -17.43 -6.32 -2.87
C LEU A 161 -18.91 -5.93 -2.98
N ASN A 162 -19.62 -6.02 -1.86
CA ASN A 162 -21.03 -5.62 -1.75
C ASN A 162 -21.12 -4.31 -0.98
N ILE A 163 -21.72 -3.29 -1.59
CA ILE A 163 -21.72 -1.91 -1.07
C ILE A 163 -23.15 -1.40 -0.89
N ASN A 164 -23.41 -0.78 0.24
CA ASN A 164 -24.67 -0.13 0.58
C ASN A 164 -24.42 1.36 0.87
N TYR A 165 -24.91 2.24 0.01
CA TYR A 165 -24.87 3.69 0.22
C TYR A 165 -26.00 4.11 1.15
N ARG A 166 -25.67 4.78 2.27
CA ARG A 166 -26.61 5.16 3.31
C ARG A 166 -26.95 6.63 3.30
N ASN A 167 -25.96 7.47 3.10
CA ASN A 167 -26.12 8.92 3.04
C ASN A 167 -25.17 9.54 2.01
N PRO A 168 -25.52 10.68 1.40
CA PRO A 168 -24.59 11.42 0.54
C PRO A 168 -23.39 11.89 1.36
N ALA A 169 -22.19 11.74 0.77
CA ALA A 169 -20.94 12.21 1.34
C ALA A 169 -20.67 13.65 0.89
N PRO A 170 -20.65 14.65 1.79
CA PRO A 170 -20.34 16.02 1.41
C PRO A 170 -18.92 16.15 0.91
N ALA A 171 -18.71 16.93 -0.15
CA ALA A 171 -17.37 17.32 -0.57
C ALA A 171 -16.78 18.35 0.40
N GLY A 172 -15.46 18.41 0.51
CA GLY A 172 -14.78 19.28 1.46
C GLY A 172 -14.90 18.77 2.90
N SER A 173 -14.98 17.46 3.12
CA SER A 173 -15.16 16.89 4.45
C SER A 173 -14.09 15.88 4.83
N TYR A 174 -13.85 15.75 6.12
CA TYR A 174 -13.07 14.68 6.69
C TYR A 174 -13.93 13.43 6.85
N VAL A 175 -13.39 12.30 6.47
CA VAL A 175 -14.03 10.99 6.59
C VAL A 175 -13.13 10.00 7.30
N VAL A 176 -13.74 9.05 7.99
CA VAL A 176 -13.05 7.91 8.58
C VAL A 176 -13.60 6.62 7.99
N LEU A 177 -12.69 5.80 7.44
CA LEU A 177 -12.96 4.43 7.04
C LEU A 177 -12.59 3.53 8.20
N LYS A 178 -13.51 2.68 8.62
CA LYS A 178 -13.31 1.64 9.63
C LYS A 178 -13.55 0.29 8.99
N ALA A 179 -12.61 -0.63 9.11
CA ALA A 179 -12.72 -1.99 8.60
C ALA A 179 -12.41 -3.00 9.70
N GLU A 180 -13.11 -4.11 9.69
CA GLU A 180 -12.99 -5.20 10.65
C GLU A 180 -13.03 -6.54 9.93
N MET A 181 -12.07 -7.39 10.22
CA MET A 181 -12.03 -8.74 9.71
C MET A 181 -13.08 -9.60 10.43
N THR A 182 -13.96 -10.26 9.67
CA THR A 182 -15.03 -11.06 10.23
C THR A 182 -14.78 -12.55 10.19
N GLN A 183 -14.05 -13.03 9.18
CA GLN A 183 -13.76 -14.45 9.02
C GLN A 183 -12.50 -14.68 8.19
N VAL A 184 -11.74 -15.72 8.54
CA VAL A 184 -10.62 -16.26 7.73
C VAL A 184 -10.85 -17.74 7.52
N GLN A 185 -10.68 -18.20 6.26
CA GLN A 185 -10.79 -19.62 5.92
C GLN A 185 -9.74 -19.97 4.85
N GLY A 186 -8.61 -20.49 5.27
CA GLY A 186 -7.51 -20.86 4.39
C GLY A 186 -6.99 -19.64 3.61
N ARG A 187 -7.25 -19.59 2.30
CA ARG A 187 -6.86 -18.49 1.41
C ARG A 187 -7.93 -17.41 1.21
N LYS A 188 -9.00 -17.44 2.00
CA LYS A 188 -10.11 -16.50 1.91
C LYS A 188 -10.24 -15.69 3.19
N VAL A 189 -10.53 -14.40 3.05
CA VAL A 189 -10.81 -13.51 4.17
C VAL A 189 -12.03 -12.65 3.84
N TRP A 190 -12.92 -12.51 4.81
CA TRP A 190 -14.09 -11.64 4.76
C TRP A 190 -13.87 -10.46 5.69
N VAL A 191 -14.15 -9.28 5.18
CA VAL A 191 -13.98 -8.02 5.89
C VAL A 191 -15.23 -7.18 5.73
N LYS A 192 -15.72 -6.61 6.82
CA LYS A 192 -16.76 -5.56 6.83
C LYS A 192 -16.11 -4.21 7.04
N GLY A 193 -16.69 -3.19 6.44
CA GLY A 193 -16.22 -1.84 6.70
C GLY A 193 -17.25 -0.79 6.34
N ARG A 194 -16.95 0.43 6.76
CA ARG A 194 -17.82 1.58 6.54
C ARG A 194 -17.01 2.86 6.47
N ILE A 195 -17.59 3.85 5.80
CA ILE A 195 -17.08 5.22 5.81
C ILE A 195 -18.12 6.09 6.52
N GLU A 196 -17.64 6.86 7.50
CA GLU A 196 -18.41 7.82 8.28
C GLU A 196 -17.81 9.24 8.11
N LEU A 197 -18.60 10.27 8.31
CA LEU A 197 -18.03 11.60 8.53
C LEU A 197 -17.18 11.58 9.80
N LEU A 198 -16.01 12.19 9.75
CA LEU A 198 -15.21 12.40 10.95
C LEU A 198 -15.87 13.55 11.76
N GLY A 199 -16.37 13.23 12.95
CA GLY A 199 -16.90 14.24 13.90
C GLY A 199 -15.75 14.89 14.68
N ASP A 200 -16.08 15.76 15.62
CA ASP A 200 -15.08 16.44 16.47
C ASP A 200 -14.60 15.57 17.64
N THR A 201 -15.17 14.39 17.80
CA THR A 201 -14.89 13.47 18.90
C THR A 201 -14.55 12.06 18.39
N VAL A 202 -14.23 11.12 19.29
CA VAL A 202 -14.04 9.70 18.97
C VAL A 202 -15.34 8.96 18.65
N GLU A 203 -16.49 9.56 18.93
CA GLU A 203 -17.80 8.96 18.67
C GLU A 203 -18.04 8.76 17.16
N PRO A 204 -18.81 7.72 16.79
CA PRO A 204 -19.16 7.49 15.41
C PRO A 204 -19.87 8.69 14.79
N GLY A 205 -19.38 9.13 13.63
CA GLY A 205 -20.03 10.17 12.86
C GLY A 205 -21.20 9.62 12.01
N LYS A 206 -21.73 10.47 11.14
CA LYS A 206 -22.80 10.07 10.21
C LYS A 206 -22.30 9.00 9.25
N LEU A 207 -22.95 7.84 9.23
CA LEU A 207 -22.67 6.75 8.30
C LEU A 207 -22.97 7.18 6.86
N LEU A 208 -21.98 7.07 5.96
CA LEU A 208 -22.11 7.43 4.55
C LEU A 208 -22.34 6.19 3.68
N VAL A 209 -21.47 5.19 3.84
CA VAL A 209 -21.48 3.96 3.06
C VAL A 209 -20.90 2.83 3.89
N GLU A 210 -21.40 1.62 3.68
CA GLU A 210 -20.85 0.40 4.28
C GLU A 210 -20.67 -0.68 3.23
N ALA A 211 -19.75 -1.62 3.47
CA ALA A 211 -19.47 -2.72 2.56
C ALA A 211 -19.05 -4.00 3.27
N GLU A 212 -19.25 -5.11 2.57
CA GLU A 212 -18.65 -6.41 2.88
C GLU A 212 -17.80 -6.87 1.70
N GLY A 213 -16.54 -7.22 1.95
CA GLY A 213 -15.59 -7.70 0.96
C GLY A 213 -15.17 -9.14 1.20
N LEU A 214 -15.05 -9.91 0.12
CA LEU A 214 -14.36 -11.19 0.09
C LEU A 214 -13.08 -11.04 -0.70
N PHE A 215 -11.97 -11.35 -0.06
CA PHE A 215 -10.65 -11.36 -0.68
C PHE A 215 -10.07 -12.76 -0.68
N ILE A 216 -9.36 -13.09 -1.76
CA ILE A 216 -8.81 -14.45 -1.96
C ILE A 216 -7.33 -14.34 -2.32
N GLU A 217 -6.51 -15.09 -1.61
CA GLU A 217 -5.10 -15.27 -1.99
C GLU A 217 -4.99 -16.08 -3.28
N PRO A 218 -4.34 -15.58 -4.34
CA PRO A 218 -4.14 -16.31 -5.58
C PRO A 218 -3.30 -17.58 -5.38
N LYS A 219 -3.54 -18.62 -6.17
CA LYS A 219 -2.77 -19.86 -6.08
C LYS A 219 -1.26 -19.67 -6.33
N TYR A 220 -0.91 -18.68 -7.16
CA TYR A 220 0.47 -18.32 -7.50
C TYR A 220 1.17 -17.40 -6.48
N ALA A 221 0.47 -16.95 -5.42
CA ALA A 221 1.06 -16.07 -4.40
C ALA A 221 2.32 -16.66 -3.77
N LYS A 222 2.35 -17.98 -3.55
CA LYS A 222 3.54 -18.70 -3.09
C LYS A 222 4.74 -18.58 -4.04
N VAL A 223 4.49 -18.65 -5.34
CA VAL A 223 5.55 -18.55 -6.37
C VAL A 223 6.11 -17.13 -6.40
N CYS A 224 5.27 -16.10 -6.28
CA CYS A 224 5.74 -14.72 -6.16
C CYS A 224 6.58 -14.50 -4.91
N ALA A 225 6.18 -15.05 -3.78
CA ALA A 225 6.94 -14.97 -2.52
C ALA A 225 8.28 -15.71 -2.61
N LEU A 226 8.31 -16.90 -3.22
CA LEU A 226 9.53 -17.67 -3.42
C LEU A 226 10.50 -16.98 -4.38
N LEU A 227 10.01 -16.44 -5.50
CA LEU A 227 10.85 -15.72 -6.47
C LEU A 227 11.55 -14.50 -5.87
N THR A 228 10.93 -13.83 -4.91
CA THR A 228 11.56 -12.71 -4.20
C THR A 228 12.66 -13.17 -3.25
N VAL A 229 12.52 -14.33 -2.60
CA VAL A 229 13.52 -14.87 -1.66
C VAL A 229 14.67 -15.56 -2.40
N ASP A 230 14.38 -16.42 -3.40
CA ASP A 230 15.40 -17.20 -4.11
C ASP A 230 16.31 -16.33 -5.00
N VAL A 231 15.76 -15.27 -5.61
CA VAL A 231 16.54 -14.31 -6.42
C VAL A 231 17.53 -13.54 -5.54
N PHE A 232 17.16 -13.21 -4.31
CA PHE A 232 18.06 -12.50 -3.38
C PHE A 232 19.20 -13.40 -2.89
N CYS A 233 18.91 -14.64 -2.50
CA CYS A 233 19.94 -15.59 -2.09
C CYS A 233 20.89 -15.95 -3.23
N ALA A 234 20.39 -16.07 -4.47
CA ALA A 234 21.22 -16.33 -5.64
C ALA A 234 22.09 -15.12 -6.02
N TRP A 235 21.59 -13.89 -5.79
CA TRP A 235 22.34 -12.66 -6.07
C TRP A 235 23.46 -12.42 -5.07
N ASP A 236 23.24 -12.65 -3.78
CA ASP A 236 24.29 -12.54 -2.76
C ASP A 236 25.44 -13.55 -2.97
N SER A 237 25.11 -14.77 -3.38
CA SER A 237 26.14 -15.76 -3.76
C SER A 237 26.88 -15.37 -5.03
N LEU A 238 26.22 -14.81 -6.05
CA LEU A 238 26.87 -14.30 -7.26
C LEU A 238 27.73 -13.08 -7.00
N LEU A 239 27.32 -12.14 -6.14
CA LEU A 239 28.13 -10.97 -5.77
C LEU A 239 29.38 -11.35 -4.98
N THR A 240 29.29 -12.34 -4.08
CA THR A 240 30.45 -12.87 -3.36
C THR A 240 31.43 -13.58 -4.30
N GLU A 241 30.94 -14.30 -5.28
CA GLU A 241 31.76 -14.97 -6.30
C GLU A 241 32.44 -13.95 -7.24
N PHE A 242 31.73 -12.89 -7.67
CA PHE A 242 32.26 -11.79 -8.47
C PHE A 242 33.32 -10.96 -7.73
N GLN A 243 33.20 -10.76 -6.43
CA GLN A 243 34.20 -10.07 -5.62
C GLN A 243 35.46 -10.89 -5.43
N SER A 244 35.43 -12.21 -5.64
CA SER A 244 36.59 -13.12 -5.58
C SER A 244 37.36 -13.21 -6.91
N LEU A 245 36.77 -12.84 -8.04
CA LEU A 245 37.39 -12.92 -9.38
C LEU A 245 38.66 -12.07 -9.57
N PRO A 246 38.82 -10.86 -8.99
CA PRO A 246 40.09 -10.11 -9.14
C PRO A 246 41.31 -10.81 -8.55
N LYS A 247 41.14 -11.71 -7.60
CA LYS A 247 42.26 -12.46 -6.99
C LYS A 247 42.77 -13.61 -7.85
N LEU A 248 41.97 -14.10 -8.79
CA LEU A 248 42.35 -15.16 -9.71
C LEU A 248 43.25 -14.69 -10.87
N PHE A 249 43.13 -13.42 -11.28
CA PHE A 249 43.93 -12.82 -12.35
C PHE A 249 45.25 -12.21 -11.87
N ALA A 250 45.42 -11.96 -10.59
CA ALA A 250 46.64 -11.39 -10.01
C ALA A 250 47.78 -12.42 -9.88
N ASN A 251 47.50 -13.72 -10.02
CA ASN A 251 48.52 -14.79 -9.86
C ASN A 251 49.03 -15.40 -11.18
N GLN A 252 48.72 -14.83 -12.34
CA GLN A 252 49.22 -15.30 -13.62
C GLN A 252 50.31 -14.43 -14.28
N THR A 253 50.81 -13.46 -13.55
CA THR A 253 51.98 -12.64 -14.00
C THR A 253 53.09 -12.80 -13.00
N LYS A 254 53.70 -13.98 -12.96
CA LYS A 254 55.07 -14.23 -12.51
C LYS A 254 55.67 -15.37 -13.33
#